data_c68f211556df403cfdc00102d24204c7
#
_entry.id   c68f211556df403cfdc00102d24204c7
#
_cell.length_a   1.000
_cell.length_b   1.000
_cell.length_c   1.000
_cell.angle_alpha   90.00
_cell.angle_beta   90.00
_cell.angle_gamma   90.00
#
_symmetry.space_group_name_H-M   'P 1'
#
loop_
_entity.id
_entity.type
_entity.pdbx_description
1 polymer ?
#
loop_
_entity_poly.entity_id
_entity_poly.type
_entity_poly.pdbx_seq_one_letter_code
_entity_poly.pdbx_strand_id
1 'polypeptide(L)'
;MRAVHFGAGNIGRGFVGLLLHEGGYEVVFADVNAELIDAIAAADSYTVHEVGDGAKDTVVTGFRAINSATDEEALVQEIAAAEVVTTAVGPTILRFVAPVIARGIAARPADAAPLAVMACENAINATDLLATEVRQAVGDEAWASLSSRAVFANTAVDRIVPGQPAGQGIDVTVETFYEWAIETPAFNGSLPSIPGAHFVEELAPYIERKLFTVNTGHASVAYFGARAGIGTIAEALAEPSIAVAVGAVLEETSALLVAKHGLDVDAQREYRETILRRFANVHLPDTVERVGRQPLRKLSRTERFIGPAAELAERGMAHGALVSAIGAALEFDVADDEQSVHLQAKLHELAPGTFVEEVTGLAPEHPLAPAVLAQVVARQASLA
;
A
#
# COMPACT_ATOMS: atom_id res chain seq x y z
N MET A 1 9.22 -6.01 -25.83
CA MET A 1 8.22 -5.24 -25.04
C MET A 1 8.96 -4.22 -24.19
N ARG A 2 8.37 -3.05 -23.94
CA ARG A 2 8.99 -1.99 -23.14
C ARG A 2 8.01 -1.49 -22.07
N ALA A 3 8.52 -1.28 -20.86
CA ALA A 3 7.77 -0.66 -19.76
C ALA A 3 8.54 0.53 -19.20
N VAL A 4 7.85 1.62 -18.88
CA VAL A 4 8.41 2.75 -18.13
C VAL A 4 7.88 2.70 -16.70
N HIS A 5 8.77 2.75 -15.73
CA HIS A 5 8.41 2.74 -14.32
C HIS A 5 8.92 4.02 -13.62
N PHE A 6 7.99 4.81 -13.10
CA PHE A 6 8.31 5.98 -12.29
C PHE A 6 8.51 5.60 -10.83
N GLY A 7 9.66 5.96 -10.28
CA GLY A 7 10.08 5.59 -8.93
C GLY A 7 11.09 4.45 -8.94
N ALA A 8 12.38 4.76 -9.12
CA ALA A 8 13.47 3.77 -9.11
C ALA A 8 13.84 3.28 -7.70
N GLY A 9 13.04 3.59 -6.69
CA GLY A 9 13.24 3.16 -5.30
C GLY A 9 13.12 1.65 -5.10
N ASN A 10 13.08 1.23 -3.83
CA ASN A 10 13.09 -0.20 -3.49
C ASN A 10 11.83 -0.94 -3.96
N ILE A 11 10.65 -0.31 -3.91
CA ILE A 11 9.41 -0.89 -4.45
C ILE A 11 9.50 -1.02 -5.97
N GLY A 12 10.00 0.02 -6.65
CA GLY A 12 10.15 0.02 -8.11
C GLY A 12 11.07 -1.09 -8.60
N ARG A 13 12.27 -1.22 -8.02
CA ARG A 13 13.23 -2.26 -8.42
C ARG A 13 12.86 -3.64 -7.89
N GLY A 14 12.48 -3.73 -6.61
CA GLY A 14 12.30 -4.99 -5.90
C GLY A 14 10.93 -5.65 -6.08
N PHE A 15 9.96 -4.97 -6.67
CA PHE A 15 8.62 -5.51 -6.89
C PHE A 15 8.13 -5.27 -8.31
N VAL A 16 7.73 -4.04 -8.65
CA VAL A 16 7.08 -3.76 -9.94
C VAL A 16 8.04 -4.03 -11.10
N GLY A 17 9.28 -3.52 -11.01
CA GLY A 17 10.31 -3.73 -12.02
C GLY A 17 10.72 -5.19 -12.17
N LEU A 18 10.78 -5.96 -11.07
CA LEU A 18 11.04 -7.40 -11.10
C LEU A 18 9.96 -8.14 -11.89
N LEU A 19 8.67 -7.90 -11.59
CA LEU A 19 7.56 -8.59 -12.28
C LEU A 19 7.45 -8.18 -13.76
N LEU A 20 7.74 -6.92 -14.07
CA LEU A 20 7.83 -6.47 -15.47
C LEU A 20 8.99 -7.16 -16.20
N HIS A 21 10.16 -7.28 -15.57
CA HIS A 21 11.30 -8.02 -16.12
C HIS A 21 10.95 -9.50 -16.38
N GLU A 22 10.32 -10.18 -15.41
CA GLU A 22 9.84 -11.56 -15.55
C GLU A 22 8.78 -11.68 -16.68
N GLY A 23 8.02 -10.61 -16.94
CA GLY A 23 7.11 -10.48 -18.08
C GLY A 23 7.81 -10.28 -19.44
N GLY A 24 9.14 -10.17 -19.45
CA GLY A 24 9.93 -9.97 -20.66
C GLY A 24 10.00 -8.51 -21.13
N TYR A 25 9.69 -7.55 -20.28
CA TYR A 25 9.83 -6.13 -20.58
C TYR A 25 11.27 -5.65 -20.37
N GLU A 26 11.76 -4.84 -21.30
CA GLU A 26 12.85 -3.89 -21.05
C GLU A 26 12.29 -2.78 -20.15
N VAL A 27 12.77 -2.67 -18.91
CA VAL A 27 12.26 -1.71 -17.94
C VAL A 27 13.10 -0.43 -18.00
N VAL A 28 12.44 0.71 -18.23
CA VAL A 28 13.04 2.04 -18.13
C VAL A 28 12.61 2.66 -16.81
N PHE A 29 13.54 2.74 -15.86
CA PHE A 29 13.31 3.40 -14.58
C PHE A 29 13.43 4.92 -14.74
N ALA A 30 12.46 5.66 -14.21
CA ALA A 30 12.45 7.13 -14.19
C ALA A 30 12.39 7.62 -12.73
N ASP A 31 13.35 8.44 -12.33
CA ASP A 31 13.41 9.02 -10.98
C ASP A 31 14.09 10.39 -11.03
N VAL A 32 13.86 11.22 -10.01
CA VAL A 32 14.55 12.52 -9.84
C VAL A 32 15.88 12.39 -9.08
N ASN A 33 16.12 11.27 -8.42
CA ASN A 33 17.35 11.01 -7.65
C ASN A 33 18.51 10.70 -8.61
N ALA A 34 19.33 11.70 -8.90
CA ALA A 34 20.43 11.59 -9.85
C ALA A 34 21.45 10.51 -9.47
N GLU A 35 21.81 10.40 -8.17
CA GLU A 35 22.77 9.40 -7.70
C GLU A 35 22.28 7.97 -7.95
N LEU A 36 20.99 7.70 -7.65
CA LEU A 36 20.39 6.41 -7.91
C LEU A 36 20.27 6.11 -9.40
N ILE A 37 19.85 7.08 -10.20
CA ILE A 37 19.74 6.92 -11.67
C ILE A 37 21.10 6.66 -12.30
N ASP A 38 22.13 7.40 -11.90
CA ASP A 38 23.50 7.20 -12.40
C ASP A 38 24.02 5.80 -12.02
N ALA A 39 23.76 5.34 -10.79
CA ALA A 39 24.15 4.01 -10.35
C ALA A 39 23.43 2.90 -11.14
N ILE A 40 22.12 3.05 -11.41
CA ILE A 40 21.35 2.10 -12.23
C ILE A 40 21.84 2.13 -13.68
N ALA A 41 22.08 3.31 -14.25
CA ALA A 41 22.55 3.46 -15.63
C ALA A 41 23.96 2.89 -15.87
N ALA A 42 24.80 2.86 -14.83
CA ALA A 42 26.16 2.31 -14.88
C ALA A 42 26.22 0.79 -14.70
N ALA A 43 25.12 0.13 -14.34
CA ALA A 43 25.08 -1.29 -14.02
C ALA A 43 24.46 -2.11 -15.16
N ASP A 44 25.00 -3.31 -15.40
CA ASP A 44 24.43 -4.28 -16.34
C ASP A 44 23.32 -5.13 -15.71
N SER A 45 23.34 -5.24 -14.37
CA SER A 45 22.36 -6.04 -13.59
C SER A 45 22.25 -5.53 -12.16
N TYR A 46 21.15 -5.88 -11.51
CA TYR A 46 21.00 -5.82 -10.06
C TYR A 46 20.31 -7.09 -9.54
N THR A 47 20.47 -7.37 -8.26
CA THR A 47 19.88 -8.55 -7.63
C THR A 47 18.72 -8.15 -6.72
N VAL A 48 17.61 -8.87 -6.84
CA VAL A 48 16.52 -8.84 -5.87
C VAL A 48 16.70 -10.06 -4.95
N HIS A 49 17.05 -9.78 -3.69
CA HIS A 49 17.25 -10.78 -2.64
C HIS A 49 15.93 -10.99 -1.90
N GLU A 50 15.34 -12.15 -2.01
CA GLU A 50 14.19 -12.50 -1.18
C GLU A 50 14.64 -12.97 0.20
N VAL A 51 13.85 -12.68 1.25
CA VAL A 51 14.09 -13.14 2.62
C VAL A 51 12.83 -13.78 3.20
N GLY A 52 13.00 -14.95 3.83
CA GLY A 52 11.92 -15.76 4.37
C GLY A 52 11.94 -17.18 3.80
N ASP A 53 10.88 -17.93 4.07
CA ASP A 53 10.75 -19.32 3.61
C ASP A 53 10.65 -19.37 2.08
N GLY A 54 11.48 -20.22 1.45
CA GLY A 54 11.52 -20.36 0.00
C GLY A 54 12.21 -19.20 -0.73
N ALA A 55 12.94 -18.35 -0.01
CA ALA A 55 13.67 -17.21 -0.57
C ALA A 55 14.62 -17.60 -1.70
N LYS A 56 14.68 -16.75 -2.72
CA LYS A 56 15.59 -16.89 -3.87
C LYS A 56 16.19 -15.53 -4.22
N ASP A 57 17.34 -15.58 -4.89
CA ASP A 57 17.91 -14.40 -5.54
C ASP A 57 17.49 -14.37 -7.01
N THR A 58 17.03 -13.22 -7.48
CA THR A 58 16.71 -13.01 -8.89
C THR A 58 17.55 -11.89 -9.45
N VAL A 59 18.33 -12.21 -10.51
CA VAL A 59 19.14 -11.22 -11.23
C VAL A 59 18.27 -10.56 -12.30
N VAL A 60 18.14 -9.25 -12.21
CA VAL A 60 17.42 -8.40 -13.19
C VAL A 60 18.42 -7.78 -14.15
N THR A 61 18.16 -7.90 -15.44
CA THR A 61 18.98 -7.36 -16.54
C THR A 61 18.10 -6.66 -17.56
N GLY A 62 18.67 -6.02 -18.58
CA GLY A 62 17.92 -5.42 -19.68
C GLY A 62 17.03 -4.25 -19.21
N PHE A 63 17.54 -3.45 -18.31
CA PHE A 63 16.91 -2.22 -17.86
C PHE A 63 17.71 -0.99 -18.27
N ARG A 64 17.08 0.18 -18.20
CA ARG A 64 17.71 1.49 -18.37
C ARG A 64 17.20 2.44 -17.30
N ALA A 65 17.86 3.58 -17.17
CA ALA A 65 17.45 4.61 -16.22
C ALA A 65 17.51 6.00 -16.86
N ILE A 66 16.54 6.86 -16.52
CA ILE A 66 16.44 8.24 -17.01
C ILE A 66 16.14 9.15 -15.82
N ASN A 67 16.89 10.23 -15.69
CA ASN A 67 16.59 11.28 -14.73
C ASN A 67 15.40 12.11 -15.24
N SER A 68 14.26 11.95 -14.59
CA SER A 68 13.01 12.60 -14.98
C SER A 68 13.00 14.12 -14.78
N ALA A 69 13.98 14.68 -14.03
CA ALA A 69 14.10 16.11 -13.83
C ALA A 69 14.94 16.80 -14.92
N THR A 70 15.87 16.08 -15.56
CA THR A 70 16.81 16.65 -16.55
C THR A 70 16.58 16.18 -17.97
N ASP A 71 15.99 14.99 -18.17
CA ASP A 71 15.88 14.33 -19.46
C ASP A 71 14.42 14.01 -19.83
N GLU A 72 13.51 14.97 -19.56
CA GLU A 72 12.07 14.80 -19.77
C GLU A 72 11.73 14.43 -21.21
N GLU A 73 12.41 14.99 -22.21
CA GLU A 73 12.14 14.69 -23.63
C GLU A 73 12.48 13.23 -23.99
N ALA A 74 13.59 12.71 -23.48
CA ALA A 74 13.93 11.29 -23.65
C ALA A 74 12.87 10.40 -23.00
N LEU A 75 12.38 10.78 -21.81
CA LEU A 75 11.33 10.05 -21.11
C LEU A 75 10.00 10.06 -21.88
N VAL A 76 9.62 11.17 -22.51
CA VAL A 76 8.45 11.25 -23.41
C VAL A 76 8.56 10.24 -24.56
N GLN A 77 9.75 10.12 -25.19
CA GLN A 77 9.98 9.16 -26.26
C GLN A 77 9.90 7.70 -25.78
N GLU A 78 10.40 7.42 -24.57
CA GLU A 78 10.28 6.09 -23.96
C GLU A 78 8.82 5.71 -23.69
N ILE A 79 8.03 6.63 -23.13
CA ILE A 79 6.58 6.43 -22.89
C ILE A 79 5.84 6.24 -24.23
N ALA A 80 6.20 7.01 -25.24
CA ALA A 80 5.57 6.87 -26.57
C ALA A 80 5.77 5.48 -27.18
N ALA A 81 6.93 4.86 -26.92
CA ALA A 81 7.28 3.53 -27.41
C ALA A 81 6.92 2.39 -26.44
N ALA A 82 6.47 2.69 -25.23
CA ALA A 82 6.14 1.69 -24.22
C ALA A 82 4.78 1.02 -24.44
N GLU A 83 4.62 -0.18 -23.90
CA GLU A 83 3.35 -0.90 -23.80
C GLU A 83 2.72 -0.71 -22.41
N VAL A 84 3.57 -0.47 -21.39
CA VAL A 84 3.15 -0.33 -19.99
C VAL A 84 3.85 0.88 -19.36
N VAL A 85 3.10 1.67 -18.59
CA VAL A 85 3.62 2.70 -17.67
C VAL A 85 3.10 2.39 -16.27
N THR A 86 4.02 2.38 -15.30
CA THR A 86 3.68 2.16 -13.89
C THR A 86 4.32 3.22 -13.01
N THR A 87 3.75 3.47 -11.82
CA THR A 87 4.32 4.40 -10.83
C THR A 87 4.43 3.77 -9.45
N ALA A 88 5.47 4.13 -8.70
CA ALA A 88 5.62 3.88 -7.27
C ALA A 88 6.40 5.05 -6.64
N VAL A 89 5.85 6.24 -6.75
CA VAL A 89 6.46 7.52 -6.34
C VAL A 89 5.79 8.14 -5.10
N GLY A 90 4.67 7.57 -4.69
CA GLY A 90 3.77 8.12 -3.68
C GLY A 90 2.62 8.94 -4.30
N PRO A 91 1.39 8.83 -3.73
CA PRO A 91 0.19 9.41 -4.34
C PRO A 91 0.26 10.93 -4.49
N THR A 92 0.96 11.64 -3.61
CA THR A 92 1.14 13.10 -3.68
C THR A 92 2.06 13.57 -4.82
N ILE A 93 2.88 12.64 -5.35
CA ILE A 93 3.84 12.93 -6.44
C ILE A 93 3.20 12.69 -7.82
N LEU A 94 2.09 11.97 -7.92
CA LEU A 94 1.43 11.64 -9.18
C LEU A 94 1.17 12.89 -10.05
N ARG A 95 0.80 14.01 -9.45
CA ARG A 95 0.60 15.30 -10.15
C ARG A 95 1.83 15.82 -10.89
N PHE A 96 3.03 15.45 -10.43
CA PHE A 96 4.30 15.90 -11.05
C PHE A 96 4.74 15.00 -12.20
N VAL A 97 4.36 13.71 -12.20
CA VAL A 97 4.67 12.78 -13.28
C VAL A 97 3.58 12.76 -14.37
N ALA A 98 2.36 13.19 -14.04
CA ALA A 98 1.23 13.22 -14.96
C ALA A 98 1.48 14.03 -16.24
N PRO A 99 2.11 15.23 -16.22
CA PRO A 99 2.37 16.00 -17.44
C PRO A 99 3.28 15.28 -18.44
N VAL A 100 4.34 14.62 -17.98
CA VAL A 100 5.24 13.86 -18.87
C VAL A 100 4.57 12.60 -19.41
N ILE A 101 3.76 11.91 -18.60
CA ILE A 101 2.93 10.78 -19.06
C ILE A 101 1.96 11.24 -20.15
N ALA A 102 1.28 12.38 -19.96
CA ALA A 102 0.36 12.97 -20.93
C ALA A 102 1.05 13.26 -22.28
N ARG A 103 2.25 13.86 -22.25
CA ARG A 103 3.06 14.14 -23.46
C ARG A 103 3.47 12.84 -24.15
N GLY A 104 3.87 11.82 -23.38
CA GLY A 104 4.21 10.51 -23.91
C GLY A 104 3.02 9.83 -24.61
N ILE A 105 1.81 9.87 -24.01
CA ILE A 105 0.57 9.37 -24.62
C ILE A 105 0.28 10.13 -25.91
N ALA A 106 0.44 11.45 -25.93
CA ALA A 106 0.21 12.29 -27.11
C ALA A 106 1.20 11.97 -28.25
N ALA A 107 2.44 11.64 -27.92
CA ALA A 107 3.50 11.33 -28.89
C ALA A 107 3.40 9.91 -29.48
N ARG A 108 2.53 9.02 -28.97
CA ARG A 108 2.37 7.65 -29.50
C ARG A 108 1.93 7.66 -30.96
N PRO A 109 2.38 6.69 -31.77
CA PRO A 109 1.83 6.45 -33.11
C PRO A 109 0.31 6.25 -33.05
N ALA A 110 -0.41 6.72 -34.08
CA ALA A 110 -1.87 6.65 -34.11
C ALA A 110 -2.43 5.21 -34.20
N ASP A 111 -1.63 4.30 -34.71
CA ASP A 111 -1.91 2.87 -34.87
C ASP A 111 -1.37 2.00 -33.72
N ALA A 112 -0.68 2.60 -32.76
CA ALA A 112 -0.19 1.88 -31.58
C ALA A 112 -1.35 1.40 -30.70
N ALA A 113 -1.22 0.20 -30.14
CA ALA A 113 -2.13 -0.28 -29.11
C ALA A 113 -2.19 0.70 -27.92
N PRO A 114 -3.32 0.83 -27.22
CA PRO A 114 -3.42 1.69 -26.06
C PRO A 114 -2.35 1.38 -25.01
N LEU A 115 -1.76 2.41 -24.42
CA LEU A 115 -0.78 2.30 -23.34
C LEU A 115 -1.47 1.84 -22.06
N ALA A 116 -1.00 0.76 -21.43
CA ALA A 116 -1.46 0.37 -20.10
C ALA A 116 -0.79 1.27 -19.04
N VAL A 117 -1.59 2.00 -18.26
CA VAL A 117 -1.12 2.92 -17.21
C VAL A 117 -1.67 2.45 -15.86
N MET A 118 -0.78 2.19 -14.90
CA MET A 118 -1.12 1.66 -13.59
C MET A 118 -0.31 2.34 -12.48
N ALA A 119 -0.98 2.96 -11.52
CA ALA A 119 -0.34 3.54 -10.35
C ALA A 119 -0.23 2.49 -9.22
N CYS A 120 0.97 1.96 -9.01
CA CYS A 120 1.29 0.95 -7.99
C CYS A 120 1.59 1.60 -6.63
N GLU A 121 0.70 2.45 -6.18
CA GLU A 121 0.85 3.24 -4.96
C GLU A 121 0.13 2.56 -3.77
N ASN A 122 0.57 2.86 -2.57
CA ASN A 122 -0.14 2.43 -1.37
C ASN A 122 -1.32 3.38 -1.06
N ALA A 123 -2.23 3.51 -2.03
CA ALA A 123 -3.44 4.33 -1.94
C ALA A 123 -4.58 3.70 -2.75
N ILE A 124 -5.80 3.90 -2.30
CA ILE A 124 -7.01 3.44 -3.00
C ILE A 124 -7.21 4.30 -4.25
N ASN A 125 -7.55 3.66 -5.38
CA ASN A 125 -7.85 4.32 -6.66
C ASN A 125 -6.74 5.29 -7.13
N ALA A 126 -5.48 4.92 -6.89
CA ALA A 126 -4.34 5.76 -7.26
C ALA A 126 -4.24 5.99 -8.77
N THR A 127 -4.69 5.03 -9.59
CA THR A 127 -4.69 5.20 -11.04
C THR A 127 -5.77 6.16 -11.51
N ASP A 128 -6.95 6.21 -10.86
CA ASP A 128 -7.97 7.22 -11.14
C ASP A 128 -7.47 8.63 -10.79
N LEU A 129 -6.73 8.75 -9.68
CA LEU A 129 -6.06 9.99 -9.33
C LEU A 129 -5.06 10.39 -10.42
N LEU A 130 -4.20 9.47 -10.86
CA LEU A 130 -3.25 9.73 -11.95
C LEU A 130 -3.96 10.13 -13.24
N ALA A 131 -5.03 9.44 -13.62
CA ALA A 131 -5.83 9.78 -14.81
C ALA A 131 -6.42 11.21 -14.71
N THR A 132 -6.88 11.58 -13.52
CA THR A 132 -7.38 12.95 -13.24
C THR A 132 -6.28 13.98 -13.41
N GLU A 133 -5.09 13.74 -12.87
CA GLU A 133 -3.93 14.64 -13.02
C GLU A 133 -3.46 14.74 -14.48
N VAL A 134 -3.44 13.62 -15.23
CA VAL A 134 -3.13 13.62 -16.66
C VAL A 134 -4.17 14.46 -17.44
N ARG A 135 -5.46 14.29 -17.15
CA ARG A 135 -6.53 15.09 -17.77
C ARG A 135 -6.38 16.58 -17.46
N GLN A 136 -6.06 16.94 -16.21
CA GLN A 136 -5.82 18.33 -15.83
C GLN A 136 -4.62 18.95 -16.57
N ALA A 137 -3.54 18.16 -16.76
CA ALA A 137 -2.34 18.62 -17.44
C ALA A 137 -2.57 18.96 -18.94
N VAL A 138 -3.49 18.27 -19.62
CA VAL A 138 -3.76 18.47 -21.04
C VAL A 138 -5.02 19.30 -21.32
N GLY A 139 -5.94 19.38 -20.37
CA GLY A 139 -7.26 19.98 -20.53
C GLY A 139 -8.29 19.06 -21.21
N ASP A 140 -9.57 19.38 -21.03
CA ASP A 140 -10.69 18.50 -21.46
C ASP A 140 -10.74 18.27 -22.97
N GLU A 141 -10.40 19.26 -23.79
CA GLU A 141 -10.41 19.14 -25.23
C GLU A 141 -9.37 18.14 -25.74
N ALA A 142 -8.13 18.25 -25.26
CA ALA A 142 -7.07 17.31 -25.63
C ALA A 142 -7.31 15.91 -25.03
N TRP A 143 -7.83 15.84 -23.80
CA TRP A 143 -8.18 14.58 -23.15
C TRP A 143 -9.17 13.74 -23.97
N ALA A 144 -10.16 14.35 -24.59
CA ALA A 144 -11.13 13.63 -25.43
C ALA A 144 -10.46 12.83 -26.56
N SER A 145 -9.34 13.29 -27.10
CA SER A 145 -8.56 12.59 -28.13
C SER A 145 -7.52 11.62 -27.55
N LEU A 146 -7.01 11.90 -26.34
CA LEU A 146 -5.95 11.09 -25.71
C LEU A 146 -6.49 9.90 -24.93
N SER A 147 -7.69 9.98 -24.39
CA SER A 147 -8.30 8.93 -23.56
C SER A 147 -8.46 7.58 -24.25
N SER A 148 -8.54 7.54 -25.57
CA SER A 148 -8.59 6.28 -26.36
C SER A 148 -7.19 5.67 -26.60
N ARG A 149 -6.09 6.40 -26.29
CA ARG A 149 -4.71 5.98 -26.56
C ARG A 149 -4.02 5.40 -25.33
N ALA A 150 -4.69 5.42 -24.17
CA ALA A 150 -4.22 4.83 -22.94
C ALA A 150 -5.37 4.16 -22.17
N VAL A 151 -5.04 3.11 -21.45
CA VAL A 151 -5.92 2.41 -20.53
C VAL A 151 -5.41 2.68 -19.12
N PHE A 152 -6.23 3.31 -18.29
CA PHE A 152 -5.93 3.55 -16.88
C PHE A 152 -6.63 2.46 -16.06
N ALA A 153 -5.85 1.53 -15.47
CA ALA A 153 -6.38 0.42 -14.69
C ALA A 153 -5.92 0.53 -13.23
N ASN A 154 -6.89 0.55 -12.31
CA ASN A 154 -6.57 0.54 -10.89
C ASN A 154 -5.88 -0.75 -10.47
N THR A 155 -5.08 -0.68 -9.43
CA THR A 155 -4.29 -1.80 -8.94
C THR A 155 -4.17 -1.78 -7.43
N ALA A 156 -4.06 -2.96 -6.83
CA ALA A 156 -3.70 -3.15 -5.44
C ALA A 156 -2.38 -3.91 -5.36
N VAL A 157 -1.42 -3.35 -4.63
CA VAL A 157 -0.07 -3.90 -4.48
C VAL A 157 0.21 -4.22 -3.02
N ASP A 158 0.82 -5.37 -2.76
CA ASP A 158 1.27 -5.80 -1.43
C ASP A 158 2.59 -6.56 -1.54
N ARG A 159 3.65 -5.98 -1.01
CA ARG A 159 4.95 -6.60 -0.72
C ARG A 159 5.64 -5.80 0.36
N ILE A 160 6.13 -6.44 1.40
CA ILE A 160 6.97 -5.77 2.39
C ILE A 160 8.38 -5.65 1.82
N VAL A 161 8.85 -4.42 1.76
CA VAL A 161 10.23 -4.09 1.41
C VAL A 161 10.88 -3.47 2.66
N PRO A 162 11.77 -4.21 3.34
CA PRO A 162 12.39 -3.74 4.57
C PRO A 162 13.38 -2.60 4.30
N GLY A 163 13.89 -2.00 5.37
CA GLY A 163 15.04 -1.09 5.27
C GLY A 163 16.22 -1.83 4.63
N GLN A 164 16.87 -1.18 3.65
CA GLN A 164 17.97 -1.81 2.94
C GLN A 164 19.28 -1.69 3.73
N PRO A 165 20.14 -2.73 3.73
CA PRO A 165 21.46 -2.66 4.35
C PRO A 165 22.31 -1.54 3.76
N ALA A 166 23.12 -0.90 4.58
CA ALA A 166 24.06 0.11 4.10
C ALA A 166 25.09 -0.52 3.15
N GLY A 167 25.34 0.14 2.02
CA GLY A 167 26.33 -0.32 1.03
C GLY A 167 25.82 -1.38 0.05
N GLN A 168 24.53 -1.70 0.04
CA GLN A 168 23.92 -2.66 -0.89
C GLN A 168 23.87 -2.15 -2.35
N GLY A 169 24.14 -0.87 -2.58
CA GLY A 169 24.11 -0.28 -3.93
C GLY A 169 22.68 -0.25 -4.50
N ILE A 170 22.52 -0.80 -5.70
CA ILE A 170 21.21 -0.87 -6.38
C ILE A 170 20.46 -2.20 -6.15
N ASP A 171 21.08 -3.18 -5.49
CA ASP A 171 20.38 -4.41 -5.10
C ASP A 171 19.26 -4.12 -4.10
N VAL A 172 18.28 -4.98 -4.03
CA VAL A 172 17.09 -4.77 -3.17
C VAL A 172 16.74 -6.04 -2.43
N THR A 173 16.59 -5.94 -1.11
CA THR A 173 16.05 -7.01 -0.28
C THR A 173 14.54 -6.86 -0.14
N VAL A 174 13.79 -7.94 -0.33
CA VAL A 174 12.32 -7.99 -0.27
C VAL A 174 11.85 -9.27 0.43
N GLU A 175 10.61 -9.31 0.90
CA GLU A 175 10.01 -10.57 1.34
C GLU A 175 9.66 -11.50 0.15
N THR A 176 9.48 -12.79 0.41
CA THR A 176 9.05 -13.78 -0.60
C THR A 176 7.63 -13.56 -1.08
N PHE A 177 6.74 -13.10 -0.21
CA PHE A 177 5.34 -12.85 -0.57
C PHE A 177 5.20 -11.57 -1.40
N TYR A 178 4.34 -11.63 -2.39
CA TYR A 178 3.81 -10.44 -3.08
C TYR A 178 2.38 -10.69 -3.59
N GLU A 179 1.64 -9.61 -3.77
CA GLU A 179 0.36 -9.61 -4.46
C GLU A 179 0.25 -8.35 -5.31
N TRP A 180 -0.07 -8.51 -6.58
CA TRP A 180 -0.40 -7.43 -7.49
C TRP A 180 -1.70 -7.76 -8.19
N ALA A 181 -2.81 -7.15 -7.75
CA ALA A 181 -4.10 -7.27 -8.40
C ALA A 181 -4.32 -6.08 -9.33
N ILE A 182 -4.81 -6.33 -10.54
CA ILE A 182 -5.01 -5.34 -11.61
C ILE A 182 -6.44 -5.48 -12.13
N GLU A 183 -7.18 -4.37 -12.16
CA GLU A 183 -8.56 -4.32 -12.64
C GLU A 183 -8.63 -4.46 -14.16
N THR A 184 -9.49 -5.36 -14.66
CA THR A 184 -9.51 -5.72 -16.09
C THR A 184 -10.50 -4.95 -16.97
N PRO A 185 -11.63 -4.39 -16.51
CA PRO A 185 -12.65 -3.82 -17.37
C PRO A 185 -12.14 -2.75 -18.34
N ALA A 186 -11.12 -1.98 -17.93
CA ALA A 186 -10.53 -0.93 -18.78
C ALA A 186 -9.79 -1.47 -20.02
N PHE A 187 -9.31 -2.72 -19.99
CA PHE A 187 -8.45 -3.28 -21.05
C PHE A 187 -9.20 -3.82 -22.27
N ASN A 188 -10.52 -3.95 -22.20
CA ASN A 188 -11.33 -4.50 -23.29
C ASN A 188 -10.79 -5.84 -23.86
N GLY A 189 -10.20 -6.67 -22.99
CA GLY A 189 -9.69 -8.01 -23.32
C GLY A 189 -8.21 -8.09 -23.75
N SER A 190 -7.51 -6.96 -23.92
CA SER A 190 -6.09 -6.94 -24.29
C SER A 190 -5.20 -6.65 -23.07
N LEU A 191 -4.89 -7.68 -22.29
CA LEU A 191 -4.14 -7.56 -21.04
C LEU A 191 -2.62 -7.52 -21.27
N PRO A 192 -1.86 -6.73 -20.48
CA PRO A 192 -0.41 -6.78 -20.48
C PRO A 192 0.09 -8.12 -19.91
N SER A 193 1.24 -8.61 -20.40
CA SER A 193 1.85 -9.85 -19.91
C SER A 193 2.68 -9.59 -18.67
N ILE A 194 2.08 -9.74 -17.50
CA ILE A 194 2.77 -9.58 -16.21
C ILE A 194 2.59 -10.86 -15.38
N PRO A 195 3.57 -11.78 -15.41
CA PRO A 195 3.51 -13.00 -14.62
C PRO A 195 3.37 -12.69 -13.13
N GLY A 196 2.53 -13.46 -12.44
CA GLY A 196 2.28 -13.26 -11.01
C GLY A 196 1.32 -12.12 -10.66
N ALA A 197 0.86 -11.30 -11.62
CA ALA A 197 -0.25 -10.37 -11.40
C ALA A 197 -1.59 -11.10 -11.49
N HIS A 198 -2.53 -10.73 -10.62
CA HIS A 198 -3.92 -11.20 -10.63
C HIS A 198 -4.78 -10.20 -11.40
N PHE A 199 -5.24 -10.59 -12.59
CA PHE A 199 -6.18 -9.78 -13.37
C PHE A 199 -7.60 -10.08 -12.90
N VAL A 200 -8.30 -9.06 -12.39
CA VAL A 200 -9.59 -9.21 -11.69
C VAL A 200 -10.65 -8.26 -12.25
N GLU A 201 -11.91 -8.67 -12.23
CA GLU A 201 -13.01 -7.80 -12.66
C GLU A 201 -13.31 -6.70 -11.64
N GLU A 202 -13.19 -7.02 -10.35
CA GLU A 202 -13.43 -6.11 -9.25
C GLU A 202 -12.21 -6.05 -8.32
N LEU A 203 -11.68 -4.86 -8.11
CA LEU A 203 -10.49 -4.65 -7.27
C LEU A 203 -10.85 -4.43 -5.79
N ALA A 204 -12.07 -3.99 -5.48
CA ALA A 204 -12.49 -3.66 -4.11
C ALA A 204 -12.25 -4.80 -3.10
N PRO A 205 -12.54 -6.09 -3.41
CA PRO A 205 -12.25 -7.20 -2.50
C PRO A 205 -10.76 -7.32 -2.14
N TYR A 206 -9.87 -7.06 -3.07
CA TYR A 206 -8.41 -7.13 -2.88
C TYR A 206 -7.88 -5.96 -2.05
N ILE A 207 -8.38 -4.75 -2.33
CA ILE A 207 -8.04 -3.55 -1.55
C ILE A 207 -8.48 -3.72 -0.10
N GLU A 208 -9.74 -4.11 0.13
CA GLU A 208 -10.25 -4.28 1.49
C GLU A 208 -9.61 -5.47 2.20
N ARG A 209 -9.35 -6.58 1.50
CA ARG A 209 -8.60 -7.71 2.06
C ARG A 209 -7.22 -7.28 2.54
N LYS A 210 -6.47 -6.53 1.73
CA LYS A 210 -5.19 -5.96 2.14
C LYS A 210 -5.35 -5.01 3.32
N LEU A 211 -6.29 -4.06 3.25
CA LEU A 211 -6.48 -3.05 4.29
C LEU A 211 -6.88 -3.69 5.62
N PHE A 212 -7.84 -4.63 5.60
CA PHE A 212 -8.43 -5.20 6.79
C PHE A 212 -7.68 -6.44 7.32
N THR A 213 -6.84 -7.10 6.53
CA THR A 213 -6.01 -8.21 7.01
C THR A 213 -4.55 -7.75 7.22
N VAL A 214 -3.87 -7.29 6.17
CA VAL A 214 -2.45 -6.92 6.27
C VAL A 214 -2.27 -5.66 7.11
N ASN A 215 -2.90 -4.55 6.72
CA ASN A 215 -2.66 -3.27 7.36
C ASN A 215 -3.25 -3.21 8.79
N THR A 216 -4.43 -3.83 9.01
CA THR A 216 -5.04 -3.95 10.35
C THR A 216 -4.21 -4.85 11.25
N GLY A 217 -3.84 -6.04 10.77
CA GLY A 217 -3.02 -6.98 11.54
C GLY A 217 -1.68 -6.38 11.94
N HIS A 218 -0.95 -5.79 10.97
CA HIS A 218 0.35 -5.17 11.21
C HIS A 218 0.28 -4.05 12.26
N ALA A 219 -0.69 -3.15 12.14
CA ALA A 219 -0.90 -2.08 13.11
C ALA A 219 -1.37 -2.61 14.48
N SER A 220 -2.15 -3.70 14.52
CA SER A 220 -2.55 -4.34 15.78
C SER A 220 -1.35 -4.92 16.52
N VAL A 221 -0.44 -5.63 15.81
CA VAL A 221 0.82 -6.10 16.41
C VAL A 221 1.61 -4.91 16.98
N ALA A 222 1.72 -3.81 16.22
CA ALA A 222 2.45 -2.63 16.65
C ALA A 222 1.85 -2.01 17.92
N TYR A 223 0.54 -1.81 17.98
CA TYR A 223 -0.09 -1.16 19.13
C TYR A 223 -0.12 -2.05 20.38
N PHE A 224 -0.37 -3.35 20.24
CA PHE A 224 -0.24 -4.28 21.37
C PHE A 224 1.21 -4.42 21.81
N GLY A 225 2.18 -4.44 20.88
CA GLY A 225 3.62 -4.46 21.17
C GLY A 225 4.08 -3.19 21.89
N ALA A 226 3.64 -2.00 21.46
CA ALA A 226 3.92 -0.73 22.13
C ALA A 226 3.41 -0.73 23.57
N ARG A 227 2.16 -1.17 23.81
CA ARG A 227 1.57 -1.33 25.15
C ARG A 227 2.41 -2.25 26.04
N ALA A 228 3.01 -3.29 25.46
CA ALA A 228 3.86 -4.25 26.17
C ALA A 228 5.33 -3.81 26.26
N GLY A 229 5.71 -2.66 25.68
CA GLY A 229 7.09 -2.16 25.67
C GLY A 229 8.05 -2.98 24.79
N ILE A 230 7.53 -3.67 23.76
CA ILE A 230 8.31 -4.50 22.83
C ILE A 230 8.71 -3.68 21.61
N GLY A 231 9.95 -3.84 21.14
CA GLY A 231 10.53 -2.98 20.09
C GLY A 231 10.26 -3.39 18.66
N THR A 232 10.11 -4.68 18.37
CA THR A 232 9.95 -5.18 16.99
C THR A 232 8.63 -5.93 16.79
N ILE A 233 8.16 -5.95 15.55
CA ILE A 233 6.92 -6.65 15.15
C ILE A 233 7.05 -8.16 15.37
N ALA A 234 8.18 -8.76 15.00
CA ALA A 234 8.40 -10.19 15.16
C ALA A 234 8.43 -10.61 16.63
N GLU A 235 9.12 -9.84 17.50
CA GLU A 235 9.14 -10.10 18.95
C GLU A 235 7.75 -9.91 19.57
N ALA A 236 7.00 -8.88 19.17
CA ALA A 236 5.65 -8.64 19.65
C ALA A 236 4.72 -9.81 19.28
N LEU A 237 4.82 -10.33 18.07
CA LEU A 237 4.00 -11.48 17.65
C LEU A 237 4.45 -12.80 18.28
N ALA A 238 5.71 -12.92 18.73
CA ALA A 238 6.19 -14.07 19.49
C ALA A 238 5.61 -14.14 20.91
N GLU A 239 5.06 -13.03 21.44
CA GLU A 239 4.38 -13.01 22.73
C GLU A 239 2.98 -13.65 22.58
N PRO A 240 2.69 -14.76 23.30
CA PRO A 240 1.44 -15.52 23.09
C PRO A 240 0.16 -14.71 23.29
N SER A 241 0.15 -13.78 24.24
CA SER A 241 -1.01 -12.93 24.51
C SER A 241 -1.31 -11.98 23.34
N ILE A 242 -0.27 -11.44 22.71
CA ILE A 242 -0.38 -10.55 21.55
C ILE A 242 -0.78 -11.37 20.32
N ALA A 243 -0.17 -12.53 20.09
CA ALA A 243 -0.54 -13.41 18.98
C ALA A 243 -2.02 -13.79 19.01
N VAL A 244 -2.56 -14.13 20.19
CA VAL A 244 -4.00 -14.43 20.38
C VAL A 244 -4.86 -13.20 20.11
N ALA A 245 -4.48 -12.02 20.63
CA ALA A 245 -5.24 -10.80 20.43
C ALA A 245 -5.29 -10.38 18.95
N VAL A 246 -4.15 -10.44 18.25
CA VAL A 246 -4.07 -10.14 16.82
C VAL A 246 -4.84 -11.17 15.99
N GLY A 247 -4.74 -12.45 16.33
CA GLY A 247 -5.53 -13.52 15.71
C GLY A 247 -7.03 -13.23 15.78
N ALA A 248 -7.53 -12.81 16.94
CA ALA A 248 -8.94 -12.46 17.13
C ALA A 248 -9.36 -11.23 16.28
N VAL A 249 -8.50 -10.20 16.18
CA VAL A 249 -8.73 -9.05 15.29
C VAL A 249 -8.87 -9.52 13.83
N LEU A 250 -7.96 -10.38 13.37
CA LEU A 250 -7.98 -10.88 12.01
C LEU A 250 -9.15 -11.84 11.73
N GLU A 251 -9.68 -12.53 12.74
CA GLU A 251 -10.91 -13.31 12.63
C GLU A 251 -12.12 -12.41 12.40
N GLU A 252 -12.26 -11.33 13.15
CA GLU A 252 -13.33 -10.36 12.96
C GLU A 252 -13.28 -9.72 11.57
N THR A 253 -12.13 -9.23 11.13
CA THR A 253 -12.00 -8.64 9.79
C THR A 253 -12.22 -9.66 8.67
N SER A 254 -11.78 -10.91 8.85
CA SER A 254 -12.04 -12.00 7.91
C SER A 254 -13.52 -12.32 7.79
N ALA A 255 -14.24 -12.37 8.91
CA ALA A 255 -15.69 -12.58 8.90
C ALA A 255 -16.43 -11.47 8.14
N LEU A 256 -15.99 -10.22 8.28
CA LEU A 256 -16.52 -9.09 7.49
C LEU A 256 -16.28 -9.30 5.99
N LEU A 257 -15.05 -9.60 5.60
CA LEU A 257 -14.67 -9.77 4.19
C LEU A 257 -15.44 -10.91 3.51
N VAL A 258 -15.63 -12.03 4.23
CA VAL A 258 -16.47 -13.13 3.76
C VAL A 258 -17.93 -12.69 3.59
N ALA A 259 -18.50 -12.01 4.59
CA ALA A 259 -19.89 -11.57 4.55
C ALA A 259 -20.15 -10.49 3.49
N LYS A 260 -19.16 -9.63 3.22
CA LYS A 260 -19.29 -8.49 2.29
C LYS A 260 -19.04 -8.87 0.84
N HIS A 261 -17.99 -9.65 0.59
CA HIS A 261 -17.50 -9.96 -0.75
C HIS A 261 -17.71 -11.41 -1.17
N GLY A 262 -18.29 -12.25 -0.29
CA GLY A 262 -18.46 -13.67 -0.60
C GLY A 262 -17.15 -14.45 -0.76
N LEU A 263 -16.08 -13.98 -0.10
CA LEU A 263 -14.78 -14.65 -0.18
C LEU A 263 -14.86 -16.04 0.43
N ASP A 264 -14.08 -16.98 -0.13
CA ASP A 264 -14.00 -18.33 0.41
C ASP A 264 -13.39 -18.33 1.82
N VAL A 265 -14.03 -19.01 2.76
CA VAL A 265 -13.68 -19.03 4.19
C VAL A 265 -12.31 -19.67 4.41
N ASP A 266 -12.01 -20.77 3.68
CA ASP A 266 -10.76 -21.50 3.82
C ASP A 266 -9.60 -20.72 3.20
N ALA A 267 -9.80 -20.13 2.02
CA ALA A 267 -8.83 -19.23 1.39
C ALA A 267 -8.52 -18.01 2.29
N GLN A 268 -9.54 -17.44 2.96
CA GLN A 268 -9.34 -16.33 3.89
C GLN A 268 -8.56 -16.75 5.15
N ARG A 269 -8.78 -17.98 5.64
CA ARG A 269 -7.99 -18.54 6.76
C ARG A 269 -6.52 -18.70 6.36
N GLU A 270 -6.24 -19.32 5.20
CA GLU A 270 -4.89 -19.50 4.69
C GLU A 270 -4.17 -18.17 4.47
N TYR A 271 -4.90 -17.17 3.97
CA TYR A 271 -4.37 -15.81 3.80
C TYR A 271 -3.96 -15.19 5.15
N ARG A 272 -4.82 -15.27 6.18
CA ARG A 272 -4.50 -14.78 7.53
C ARG A 272 -3.26 -15.47 8.12
N GLU A 273 -3.17 -16.79 8.00
CA GLU A 273 -2.01 -17.57 8.47
C GLU A 273 -0.73 -17.13 7.74
N THR A 274 -0.82 -16.89 6.44
CA THR A 274 0.30 -16.38 5.63
C THR A 274 0.72 -15.01 6.12
N ILE A 275 -0.22 -14.09 6.38
CA ILE A 275 0.06 -12.75 6.89
C ILE A 275 0.74 -12.81 8.27
N LEU A 276 0.28 -13.66 9.17
CA LEU A 276 0.91 -13.83 10.48
C LEU A 276 2.34 -14.38 10.37
N ARG A 277 2.59 -15.35 9.46
CA ARG A 277 3.96 -15.84 9.18
C ARG A 277 4.87 -14.73 8.63
N ARG A 278 4.35 -13.86 7.74
CA ARG A 278 5.10 -12.69 7.22
C ARG A 278 5.51 -11.75 8.35
N PHE A 279 4.61 -11.43 9.28
CA PHE A 279 4.92 -10.55 10.42
C PHE A 279 5.92 -11.19 11.40
N ALA A 280 5.91 -12.51 11.54
CA ALA A 280 6.86 -13.25 12.35
C ALA A 280 8.26 -13.40 11.71
N ASN A 281 8.44 -12.95 10.46
CA ASN A 281 9.72 -13.07 9.76
C ASN A 281 10.79 -12.16 10.39
N VAL A 282 11.72 -12.74 11.12
CA VAL A 282 12.82 -12.03 11.80
C VAL A 282 13.81 -11.34 10.85
N HIS A 283 13.80 -11.72 9.56
CA HIS A 283 14.63 -11.08 8.53
C HIS A 283 14.02 -9.76 7.99
N LEU A 284 12.80 -9.43 8.43
CA LEU A 284 12.14 -8.15 8.14
C LEU A 284 12.22 -7.27 9.41
N PRO A 285 13.29 -6.46 9.59
CA PRO A 285 13.48 -5.67 10.80
C PRO A 285 12.51 -4.50 10.86
N ASP A 286 11.25 -4.80 11.17
CA ASP A 286 10.20 -3.82 11.29
C ASP A 286 9.94 -3.46 12.76
N THR A 287 10.01 -2.16 13.09
CA THR A 287 9.84 -1.71 14.46
C THR A 287 8.37 -1.39 14.76
N VAL A 288 7.97 -1.68 15.99
CA VAL A 288 6.67 -1.31 16.55
C VAL A 288 6.41 0.19 16.37
N GLU A 289 7.43 1.03 16.64
CA GLU A 289 7.33 2.47 16.47
C GLU A 289 7.03 2.87 15.03
N ARG A 290 7.79 2.37 14.04
CA ARG A 290 7.59 2.69 12.62
C ARG A 290 6.21 2.28 12.13
N VAL A 291 5.77 1.08 12.50
CA VAL A 291 4.47 0.54 12.07
C VAL A 291 3.32 1.25 12.77
N GLY A 292 3.48 1.66 14.04
CA GLY A 292 2.48 2.38 14.81
C GLY A 292 2.22 3.82 14.35
N ARG A 293 3.16 4.46 13.63
CA ARG A 293 3.06 5.88 13.20
C ARG A 293 1.73 6.23 12.53
N GLN A 294 1.36 7.50 12.66
CA GLN A 294 0.13 8.09 12.13
C GLN A 294 -1.15 7.49 12.75
N PRO A 295 -1.28 7.43 14.07
CA PRO A 295 -2.44 6.81 14.73
C PRO A 295 -3.76 7.52 14.43
N LEU A 296 -3.78 8.86 14.32
CA LEU A 296 -5.01 9.61 13.98
C LEU A 296 -5.58 9.18 12.63
N ARG A 297 -4.72 9.06 11.60
CA ARG A 297 -5.16 8.55 10.31
C ARG A 297 -5.71 7.13 10.43
N LYS A 298 -5.00 6.24 11.13
CA LYS A 298 -5.38 4.82 11.29
C LYS A 298 -6.67 4.62 12.08
N LEU A 299 -7.03 5.58 12.93
CA LEU A 299 -8.29 5.61 13.70
C LEU A 299 -9.41 6.38 13.00
N SER A 300 -9.22 6.87 11.77
CA SER A 300 -10.29 7.57 11.04
C SER A 300 -11.34 6.60 10.48
N ARG A 301 -12.51 7.13 10.08
CA ARG A 301 -13.74 6.39 9.75
C ARG A 301 -13.57 5.30 8.69
N THR A 302 -12.77 5.53 7.67
CA THR A 302 -12.62 4.61 6.52
C THR A 302 -11.35 3.76 6.59
N GLU A 303 -10.60 3.92 7.66
CA GLU A 303 -9.31 3.26 7.85
C GLU A 303 -9.45 1.93 8.63
N ARG A 304 -8.32 1.26 8.80
CA ARG A 304 -8.13 -0.14 9.17
C ARG A 304 -8.70 -0.62 10.50
N PHE A 305 -9.08 0.27 11.41
CA PHE A 305 -9.70 -0.10 12.69
C PHE A 305 -11.17 0.28 12.73
N ILE A 306 -11.48 1.56 12.59
CA ILE A 306 -12.87 2.03 12.66
C ILE A 306 -13.68 1.57 11.46
N GLY A 307 -13.09 1.52 10.27
CA GLY A 307 -13.77 1.04 9.06
C GLY A 307 -14.41 -0.34 9.26
N PRO A 308 -13.60 -1.40 9.46
CA PRO A 308 -14.14 -2.75 9.61
C PRO A 308 -14.98 -2.92 10.88
N ALA A 309 -14.59 -2.29 12.02
CA ALA A 309 -15.38 -2.39 13.25
C ALA A 309 -16.78 -1.77 13.10
N ALA A 310 -16.90 -0.66 12.38
CA ALA A 310 -18.17 -0.01 12.11
C ALA A 310 -19.06 -0.87 11.22
N GLU A 311 -18.54 -1.42 10.12
CA GLU A 311 -19.30 -2.31 9.25
C GLU A 311 -19.74 -3.59 9.95
N LEU A 312 -18.92 -4.16 10.84
CA LEU A 312 -19.29 -5.30 11.67
C LEU A 312 -20.42 -4.95 12.64
N ALA A 313 -20.32 -3.81 13.34
CA ALA A 313 -21.33 -3.33 14.26
C ALA A 313 -22.68 -3.07 13.55
N GLU A 314 -22.66 -2.45 12.38
CA GLU A 314 -23.84 -2.23 11.52
C GLU A 314 -24.52 -3.55 11.11
N ARG A 315 -23.74 -4.62 10.95
CA ARG A 315 -24.22 -5.97 10.62
C ARG A 315 -24.60 -6.81 11.84
N GLY A 316 -24.41 -6.29 13.06
CA GLY A 316 -24.60 -7.05 14.29
C GLY A 316 -23.58 -8.19 14.50
N MET A 317 -22.42 -8.09 13.87
CA MET A 317 -21.33 -9.08 13.96
C MET A 317 -20.34 -8.72 15.10
N ALA A 318 -19.57 -9.71 15.55
CA ALA A 318 -18.55 -9.51 16.58
C ALA A 318 -17.47 -8.51 16.12
N HIS A 319 -17.09 -7.58 17.00
CA HIS A 319 -16.08 -6.54 16.75
C HIS A 319 -15.29 -6.16 18.02
N GLY A 320 -15.34 -6.97 19.05
CA GLY A 320 -14.71 -6.71 20.35
C GLY A 320 -13.19 -6.72 20.30
N ALA A 321 -12.60 -7.56 19.47
CA ALA A 321 -11.15 -7.62 19.29
C ALA A 321 -10.62 -6.35 18.59
N LEU A 322 -11.32 -5.84 17.57
CA LEU A 322 -11.02 -4.55 16.93
C LEU A 322 -11.15 -3.39 17.93
N VAL A 323 -12.19 -3.39 18.78
CA VAL A 323 -12.33 -2.38 19.84
C VAL A 323 -11.17 -2.44 20.83
N SER A 324 -10.68 -3.63 21.17
CA SER A 324 -9.49 -3.78 22.01
C SER A 324 -8.22 -3.21 21.34
N ALA A 325 -8.06 -3.44 20.03
CA ALA A 325 -6.95 -2.89 19.26
C ALA A 325 -7.04 -1.35 19.13
N ILE A 326 -8.26 -0.79 19.01
CA ILE A 326 -8.50 0.66 19.09
C ILE A 326 -8.02 1.19 20.45
N GLY A 327 -8.38 0.51 21.56
CA GLY A 327 -7.90 0.88 22.89
C GLY A 327 -6.37 0.89 22.98
N ALA A 328 -5.68 -0.10 22.38
CA ALA A 328 -4.21 -0.12 22.32
C ALA A 328 -3.65 1.05 21.50
N ALA A 329 -4.29 1.39 20.38
CA ALA A 329 -3.89 2.52 19.54
C ALA A 329 -3.99 3.87 20.27
N LEU A 330 -4.95 4.04 21.17
CA LEU A 330 -5.08 5.26 22.00
C LEU A 330 -3.92 5.44 23.00
N GLU A 331 -3.19 4.36 23.31
CA GLU A 331 -2.04 4.40 24.23
C GLU A 331 -0.71 4.69 23.51
N PHE A 332 -0.71 4.68 22.17
CA PHE A 332 0.49 4.89 21.38
C PHE A 332 0.98 6.33 21.54
N ASP A 333 2.18 6.48 22.12
CA ASP A 333 2.79 7.78 22.43
C ASP A 333 4.26 7.78 21.99
N VAL A 334 4.52 8.40 20.83
CA VAL A 334 5.84 8.51 20.22
C VAL A 334 6.10 9.97 19.87
N ALA A 335 7.11 10.55 20.53
CA ALA A 335 7.42 11.98 20.43
C ALA A 335 7.81 12.45 19.00
N ASP A 336 8.42 11.56 18.22
CA ASP A 336 8.84 11.84 16.84
C ASP A 336 7.74 11.60 15.79
N ASP A 337 6.51 11.25 16.20
CA ASP A 337 5.35 11.16 15.34
C ASP A 337 4.34 12.26 15.67
N GLU A 338 4.25 13.25 14.79
CA GLU A 338 3.35 14.40 14.93
C GLU A 338 1.90 13.98 15.22
N GLN A 339 1.40 12.93 14.56
CA GLN A 339 0.04 12.45 14.79
C GLN A 339 -0.11 11.76 16.14
N SER A 340 0.93 11.10 16.64
CA SER A 340 0.94 10.54 18.00
C SER A 340 0.86 11.66 19.05
N VAL A 341 1.67 12.71 18.89
CA VAL A 341 1.62 13.89 19.76
C VAL A 341 0.23 14.54 19.74
N HIS A 342 -0.35 14.73 18.56
CA HIS A 342 -1.69 15.29 18.43
C HIS A 342 -2.78 14.37 19.00
N LEU A 343 -2.64 13.04 18.89
CA LEU A 343 -3.55 12.08 19.50
C LEU A 343 -3.57 12.25 21.03
N GLN A 344 -2.40 12.29 21.66
CA GLN A 344 -2.28 12.47 23.11
C GLN A 344 -2.83 13.85 23.56
N ALA A 345 -2.55 14.93 22.80
CA ALA A 345 -3.13 16.24 23.07
C ALA A 345 -4.66 16.22 23.04
N LYS A 346 -5.25 15.62 21.98
CA LYS A 346 -6.72 15.50 21.87
C LYS A 346 -7.33 14.66 22.99
N LEU A 347 -6.64 13.61 23.47
CA LEU A 347 -7.10 12.81 24.61
C LEU A 347 -7.12 13.63 25.92
N HIS A 348 -6.23 14.62 26.09
CA HIS A 348 -6.24 15.51 27.25
C HIS A 348 -7.26 16.65 27.14
N GLU A 349 -7.49 17.18 25.94
CA GLU A 349 -8.22 18.43 25.73
C GLU A 349 -9.72 18.22 25.46
N LEU A 350 -10.09 17.13 24.77
CA LEU A 350 -11.45 16.93 24.30
C LEU A 350 -12.29 16.11 25.29
N ALA A 351 -13.57 16.45 25.39
CA ALA A 351 -14.54 15.57 26.04
C ALA A 351 -14.61 14.23 25.28
N PRO A 352 -14.83 13.08 25.97
CA PRO A 352 -14.78 11.75 25.35
C PRO A 352 -15.67 11.60 24.10
N GLY A 353 -16.90 12.12 24.13
CA GLY A 353 -17.82 12.07 22.97
C GLY A 353 -17.30 12.89 21.77
N THR A 354 -16.82 14.10 22.02
CA THR A 354 -16.22 14.96 21.00
C THR A 354 -14.97 14.32 20.38
N PHE A 355 -14.14 13.66 21.19
CA PHE A 355 -13.00 12.90 20.68
C PHE A 355 -13.44 11.80 19.71
N VAL A 356 -14.47 11.01 20.07
CA VAL A 356 -14.98 9.94 19.21
C VAL A 356 -15.45 10.52 17.88
N GLU A 357 -16.24 11.58 17.88
CA GLU A 357 -16.75 12.20 16.65
C GLU A 357 -15.63 12.76 15.78
N GLU A 358 -14.71 13.55 16.35
CA GLU A 358 -13.65 14.23 15.59
C GLU A 358 -12.57 13.28 15.06
N VAL A 359 -12.17 12.28 15.86
CA VAL A 359 -11.05 11.40 15.49
C VAL A 359 -11.52 10.21 14.67
N THR A 360 -12.66 9.64 15.02
CA THR A 360 -13.12 8.40 14.39
C THR A 360 -14.20 8.64 13.32
N GLY A 361 -14.82 9.82 13.29
CA GLY A 361 -15.93 10.13 12.39
C GLY A 361 -17.22 9.33 12.69
N LEU A 362 -17.34 8.76 13.89
CA LEU A 362 -18.55 8.04 14.33
C LEU A 362 -19.54 9.04 14.92
N ALA A 363 -20.75 9.05 14.38
CA ALA A 363 -21.86 9.77 15.00
C ALA A 363 -22.25 9.11 16.34
N PRO A 364 -22.79 9.86 17.32
CA PRO A 364 -23.17 9.31 18.63
C PRO A 364 -24.14 8.14 18.57
N GLU A 365 -25.03 8.12 17.57
CA GLU A 365 -26.04 7.08 17.35
C GLU A 365 -25.50 5.83 16.65
N HIS A 366 -24.26 5.87 16.17
CA HIS A 366 -23.66 4.74 15.47
C HIS A 366 -23.50 3.54 16.43
N PRO A 367 -23.83 2.29 16.03
CA PRO A 367 -23.80 1.12 16.92
C PRO A 367 -22.41 0.82 17.51
N LEU A 368 -21.34 1.23 16.87
CA LEU A 368 -19.95 1.10 17.39
C LEU A 368 -19.61 2.20 18.42
N ALA A 369 -20.25 3.37 18.38
CA ALA A 369 -19.83 4.54 19.16
C ALA A 369 -19.75 4.28 20.68
N PRO A 370 -20.70 3.56 21.33
CA PRO A 370 -20.60 3.29 22.78
C PRO A 370 -19.35 2.49 23.15
N ALA A 371 -18.93 1.52 22.33
CA ALA A 371 -17.78 0.68 22.61
C ALA A 371 -16.47 1.46 22.47
N VAL A 372 -16.35 2.31 21.45
CA VAL A 372 -15.17 3.19 21.26
C VAL A 372 -15.12 4.27 22.34
N LEU A 373 -16.28 4.85 22.70
CA LEU A 373 -16.39 5.83 23.80
C LEU A 373 -15.87 5.24 25.12
N ALA A 374 -16.20 3.99 25.41
CA ALA A 374 -15.71 3.31 26.62
C ALA A 374 -14.17 3.20 26.64
N GLN A 375 -13.53 2.92 25.48
CA GLN A 375 -12.06 2.90 25.37
C GLN A 375 -11.44 4.30 25.60
N VAL A 376 -12.06 5.34 25.05
CA VAL A 376 -11.59 6.72 25.22
C VAL A 376 -11.69 7.14 26.69
N VAL A 377 -12.84 6.88 27.35
CA VAL A 377 -13.04 7.18 28.78
C VAL A 377 -12.02 6.45 29.66
N ALA A 378 -11.79 5.16 29.39
CA ALA A 378 -10.79 4.37 30.13
C ALA A 378 -9.38 4.94 29.96
N ARG A 379 -9.00 5.33 28.73
CA ARG A 379 -7.70 5.94 28.46
C ARG A 379 -7.54 7.29 29.17
N GLN A 380 -8.53 8.18 29.06
CA GLN A 380 -8.49 9.50 29.72
C GLN A 380 -8.40 9.36 31.25
N ALA A 381 -9.12 8.41 31.83
CA ALA A 381 -9.02 8.12 33.26
C ALA A 381 -7.63 7.63 33.68
N SER A 382 -6.88 6.97 32.80
CA SER A 382 -5.50 6.54 33.08
C SER A 382 -4.45 7.67 32.97
N LEU A 383 -4.83 8.80 32.34
CA LEU A 383 -3.98 9.98 32.16
C LEU A 383 -4.17 11.03 33.27
N ALA A 384 -5.27 10.93 34.06
CA ALA A 384 -5.62 11.82 35.14
C ALA A 384 -4.90 11.44 36.45
#